data_9b0585dc39645188bf9a8445a6d3d8f0
#
_entry.id   9b0585dc39645188bf9a8445a6d3d8f0
#
_cell.length_a   1.000
_cell.length_b   1.000
_cell.length_c   1.000
_cell.angle_alpha   90.00
_cell.angle_beta   90.00
_cell.angle_gamma   90.00
#
_symmetry.space_group_name_H-M   'P 1'
#
loop_
_entity.id
_entity.type
_entity.pdbx_description
1 polymer ?
#
loop_
_entity_poly.entity_id
_entity_poly.type
_entity_poly.pdbx_seq_one_letter_code
_entity_poly.pdbx_strand_id
1 'polypeptide(L)'
;MNALRPPKIAVIAGVGDGLGAALARRFVHEGCRVVLFARSSEYIEALASELNAKSKSDVACAIGCDLADPKQISAAFAKIRKEIGLVDVLVNNASDGGGPTGSSLINLDPAHFEQAWRVGVYGALLCSREATRDMLSRNRDVANGSIIFTGATSSVRGASIAFSSAKFASRGLAQGMARELWPQGIHVAHVIIDGIIGEADRKSPMEDSNQEPEMHPDAIAEVYWQLVLQDRSAWTLELDLRPNREKFFE
;
A
#
# COMPACT_ATOMS: atom_id res chain seq x y z
N MET A 1 1.28 13.90 -32.40
CA MET A 1 2.36 13.14 -31.75
C MET A 1 2.14 13.25 -30.25
N ASN A 2 1.59 12.20 -29.61
CA ASN A 2 1.51 12.18 -28.15
C ASN A 2 2.94 12.10 -27.62
N ALA A 3 3.41 13.19 -27.00
CA ALA A 3 4.63 13.11 -26.23
C ALA A 3 4.45 11.96 -25.22
N LEU A 4 5.30 10.95 -25.29
CA LEU A 4 5.32 9.84 -24.33
C LEU A 4 5.41 10.46 -22.93
N ARG A 5 4.34 10.34 -22.13
CA ARG A 5 4.41 10.75 -20.74
C ARG A 5 5.52 9.92 -20.07
N PRO A 6 6.39 10.54 -19.25
CA PRO A 6 7.36 9.77 -18.50
C PRO A 6 6.63 8.71 -17.64
N PRO A 7 7.25 7.53 -17.42
CA PRO A 7 6.64 6.49 -16.60
C PRO A 7 6.25 7.05 -15.23
N LYS A 8 5.08 6.65 -14.71
CA LYS A 8 4.67 7.01 -13.34
C LYS A 8 5.66 6.43 -12.34
N ILE A 9 5.98 7.20 -11.31
CA ILE A 9 6.80 6.73 -10.19
C ILE A 9 5.85 6.31 -9.06
N ALA A 10 5.89 5.02 -8.72
CA ALA A 10 5.07 4.44 -7.67
C ALA A 10 5.93 4.02 -6.48
N VAL A 11 5.59 4.50 -5.28
CA VAL A 11 6.18 4.04 -4.01
C VAL A 11 5.25 3.03 -3.37
N ILE A 12 5.76 1.85 -3.04
CA ILE A 12 5.05 0.83 -2.29
C ILE A 12 5.68 0.77 -0.89
N ALA A 13 5.01 1.37 0.07
CA ALA A 13 5.45 1.43 1.46
C ALA A 13 4.98 0.17 2.20
N GLY A 14 5.89 -0.77 2.42
CA GLY A 14 5.62 -2.07 3.01
C GLY A 14 5.58 -3.20 1.98
N VAL A 15 6.75 -3.63 1.54
CA VAL A 15 6.90 -4.74 0.59
C VAL A 15 7.39 -5.99 1.31
N GLY A 16 6.59 -7.03 1.23
CA GLY A 16 6.89 -8.42 1.58
C GLY A 16 6.53 -9.32 0.41
N ASP A 17 6.61 -10.63 0.62
CA ASP A 17 6.38 -11.69 -0.38
C ASP A 17 4.92 -11.85 -0.86
N GLY A 18 3.95 -11.30 -0.11
CA GLY A 18 2.53 -11.31 -0.48
C GLY A 18 2.12 -10.13 -1.36
N LEU A 19 1.14 -9.35 -0.89
CA LEU A 19 0.53 -8.24 -1.63
C LEU A 19 1.56 -7.18 -2.08
N GLY A 20 2.56 -6.86 -1.25
CA GLY A 20 3.58 -5.86 -1.61
C GLY A 20 4.35 -6.23 -2.86
N ALA A 21 4.73 -7.50 -3.00
CA ALA A 21 5.41 -8.01 -4.20
C ALA A 21 4.48 -8.06 -5.42
N ALA A 22 3.22 -8.47 -5.23
CA ALA A 22 2.22 -8.47 -6.29
C ALA A 22 1.96 -7.06 -6.83
N LEU A 23 1.83 -6.07 -5.95
CA LEU A 23 1.73 -4.66 -6.32
C LEU A 23 2.95 -4.21 -7.13
N ALA A 24 4.16 -4.55 -6.70
CA ALA A 24 5.38 -4.19 -7.41
C ALA A 24 5.39 -4.77 -8.83
N ARG A 25 5.10 -6.06 -8.98
CA ARG A 25 5.02 -6.72 -10.29
C ARG A 25 3.94 -6.10 -11.18
N ARG A 26 2.76 -5.84 -10.63
CA ARG A 26 1.66 -5.22 -11.37
C ARG A 26 2.02 -3.83 -11.87
N PHE A 27 2.51 -2.97 -11.01
CA PHE A 27 2.84 -1.59 -11.38
C PHE A 27 3.98 -1.52 -12.40
N VAL A 28 4.98 -2.42 -12.30
CA VAL A 28 6.03 -2.54 -13.34
C VAL A 28 5.44 -3.00 -14.66
N HIS A 29 4.53 -4.00 -14.66
CA HIS A 29 3.84 -4.45 -15.87
C HIS A 29 3.08 -3.32 -16.57
N GLU A 30 2.52 -2.40 -15.80
CA GLU A 30 1.80 -1.23 -16.31
C GLU A 30 2.73 -0.04 -16.68
N GLY A 31 4.03 -0.28 -16.72
CA GLY A 31 5.03 0.71 -17.14
C GLY A 31 5.41 1.74 -16.07
N CYS A 32 5.12 1.49 -14.80
CA CYS A 32 5.60 2.33 -13.71
C CYS A 32 7.07 2.02 -13.39
N ARG A 33 7.79 3.03 -12.92
CA ARG A 33 9.00 2.84 -12.13
C ARG A 33 8.62 2.71 -10.68
N VAL A 34 8.96 1.58 -10.03
CA VAL A 34 8.54 1.31 -8.65
C VAL A 34 9.67 1.48 -7.65
N VAL A 35 9.36 2.03 -6.49
CA VAL A 35 10.26 2.12 -5.35
C VAL A 35 9.69 1.28 -4.21
N LEU A 36 10.48 0.34 -3.71
CA LEU A 36 10.09 -0.66 -2.74
C LEU A 36 10.62 -0.28 -1.36
N PHE A 37 9.75 -0.07 -0.39
CA PHE A 37 10.14 0.17 0.99
C PHE A 37 9.88 -1.07 1.86
N ALA A 38 10.89 -1.49 2.61
CA ALA A 38 10.79 -2.47 3.68
C ALA A 38 11.89 -2.22 4.72
N ARG A 39 11.73 -2.80 5.92
CA ARG A 39 12.75 -2.75 6.97
C ARG A 39 13.97 -3.58 6.60
N SER A 40 13.75 -4.81 6.11
CA SER A 40 14.80 -5.67 5.57
C SER A 40 15.01 -5.36 4.10
N SER A 41 16.24 -4.99 3.73
CA SER A 41 16.59 -4.67 2.34
C SER A 41 16.75 -5.91 1.47
N GLU A 42 17.14 -7.05 2.04
CA GLU A 42 17.50 -8.27 1.29
C GLU A 42 16.38 -8.73 0.33
N TYR A 43 15.16 -8.86 0.83
CA TYR A 43 14.03 -9.28 0.01
C TYR A 43 13.70 -8.29 -1.10
N ILE A 44 13.63 -6.99 -0.77
CA ILE A 44 13.25 -5.95 -1.75
C ILE A 44 14.36 -5.72 -2.79
N GLU A 45 15.63 -5.92 -2.45
CA GLU A 45 16.75 -5.89 -3.39
C GLU A 45 16.69 -7.05 -4.37
N ALA A 46 16.40 -8.27 -3.88
CA ALA A 46 16.20 -9.44 -4.73
C ALA A 46 15.00 -9.24 -5.68
N LEU A 47 13.87 -8.75 -5.17
CA LEU A 47 12.68 -8.45 -5.98
C LEU A 47 12.96 -7.36 -7.02
N ALA A 48 13.64 -6.28 -6.65
CA ALA A 48 14.01 -5.21 -7.59
C ALA A 48 14.92 -5.75 -8.70
N SER A 49 15.90 -6.58 -8.35
CA SER A 49 16.81 -7.23 -9.31
C SER A 49 16.05 -8.13 -10.28
N GLU A 50 15.11 -8.92 -9.79
CA GLU A 50 14.22 -9.77 -10.61
C GLU A 50 13.42 -8.92 -11.62
N LEU A 51 12.78 -7.87 -11.15
CA LEU A 51 11.95 -6.98 -11.97
C LEU A 51 12.78 -6.26 -13.05
N ASN A 52 13.94 -5.76 -12.69
CA ASN A 52 14.87 -5.10 -13.62
C ASN A 52 15.38 -6.07 -14.68
N ALA A 53 15.75 -7.30 -14.29
CA ALA A 53 16.20 -8.31 -15.23
C ALA A 53 15.11 -8.72 -16.24
N LYS A 54 13.87 -8.92 -15.76
CA LYS A 54 12.73 -9.24 -16.63
C LYS A 54 12.38 -8.10 -17.59
N SER A 55 12.44 -6.87 -17.14
CA SER A 55 12.12 -5.66 -17.94
C SER A 55 13.30 -5.19 -18.79
N LYS A 56 14.50 -5.71 -18.58
CA LYS A 56 15.77 -5.26 -19.22
C LYS A 56 16.00 -3.74 -19.06
N SER A 57 15.56 -3.16 -17.95
CA SER A 57 15.66 -1.74 -17.64
C SER A 57 15.48 -1.49 -16.13
N ASP A 58 15.94 -0.34 -15.64
CA ASP A 58 15.85 0.07 -14.24
C ASP A 58 14.44 0.53 -13.87
N VAL A 59 13.51 -0.43 -13.75
CA VAL A 59 12.09 -0.17 -13.42
C VAL A 59 11.79 -0.31 -11.93
N ALA A 60 12.68 -0.89 -11.15
CA ALA A 60 12.48 -1.11 -9.72
C ALA A 60 13.72 -0.69 -8.92
N CYS A 61 13.50 -0.03 -7.79
CA CYS A 61 14.53 0.41 -6.84
C CYS A 61 14.13 0.00 -5.42
N ALA A 62 15.05 -0.62 -4.69
CA ALA A 62 14.89 -0.97 -3.29
C ALA A 62 15.46 0.12 -2.38
N ILE A 63 14.73 0.51 -1.35
CA ILE A 63 15.19 1.42 -0.30
C ILE A 63 14.79 0.85 1.05
N GLY A 64 15.80 0.45 1.85
CA GLY A 64 15.59 0.06 3.25
C GLY A 64 15.00 1.26 4.02
N CYS A 65 13.81 1.09 4.59
CA CYS A 65 13.12 2.16 5.29
C CYS A 65 12.23 1.58 6.39
N ASP A 66 12.55 1.94 7.64
CA ASP A 66 11.63 1.70 8.76
C ASP A 66 10.57 2.81 8.77
N LEU A 67 9.33 2.43 8.55
CA LEU A 67 8.20 3.36 8.53
C LEU A 67 7.81 3.89 9.92
N ALA A 68 8.37 3.33 10.99
CA ALA A 68 8.27 3.90 12.32
C ALA A 68 9.28 5.05 12.56
N ASP A 69 10.27 5.25 11.67
CA ASP A 69 11.31 6.27 11.79
C ASP A 69 11.08 7.44 10.81
N PRO A 70 10.68 8.63 11.30
CA PRO A 70 10.46 9.82 10.46
C PRO A 70 11.69 10.25 9.66
N LYS A 71 12.90 10.03 10.19
CA LYS A 71 14.13 10.44 9.53
C LYS A 71 14.43 9.55 8.32
N GLN A 72 14.19 8.23 8.46
CA GLN A 72 14.37 7.30 7.35
C GLN A 72 13.36 7.57 6.24
N ILE A 73 12.08 7.84 6.56
CA ILE A 73 11.06 8.23 5.57
C ILE A 73 11.50 9.49 4.82
N SER A 74 11.88 10.55 5.53
CA SER A 74 12.31 11.80 4.90
C SER A 74 13.53 11.61 4.00
N ALA A 75 14.53 10.84 4.45
CA ALA A 75 15.72 10.53 3.67
C ALA A 75 15.40 9.69 2.41
N ALA A 76 14.50 8.70 2.54
CA ALA A 76 14.07 7.87 1.42
C ALA A 76 13.39 8.70 0.32
N PHE A 77 12.45 9.58 0.67
CA PHE A 77 11.81 10.46 -0.30
C PHE A 77 12.77 11.50 -0.89
N ALA A 78 13.71 12.04 -0.12
CA ALA A 78 14.76 12.91 -0.64
C ALA A 78 15.63 12.19 -1.69
N LYS A 79 15.99 10.92 -1.43
CA LYS A 79 16.72 10.09 -2.38
C LYS A 79 15.91 9.84 -3.66
N ILE A 80 14.61 9.52 -3.53
CA ILE A 80 13.71 9.34 -4.68
C ILE A 80 13.69 10.60 -5.56
N ARG A 81 13.48 11.77 -4.98
CA ARG A 81 13.45 13.05 -5.72
C ARG A 81 14.75 13.32 -6.46
N LYS A 82 15.88 13.00 -5.85
CA LYS A 82 17.21 13.24 -6.43
C LYS A 82 17.55 12.27 -7.56
N GLU A 83 17.22 10.99 -7.41
CA GLU A 83 17.76 9.91 -8.26
C GLU A 83 16.70 9.35 -9.25
N ILE A 84 15.41 9.50 -8.95
CA ILE A 84 14.32 8.86 -9.69
C ILE A 84 13.35 9.90 -10.25
N GLY A 85 12.87 10.80 -9.39
CA GLY A 85 11.94 11.86 -9.75
C GLY A 85 10.81 12.04 -8.72
N LEU A 86 9.74 12.74 -9.11
CA LEU A 86 8.60 13.03 -8.25
C LEU A 86 7.61 11.87 -8.22
N VAL A 87 7.11 11.53 -7.05
CA VAL A 87 6.16 10.43 -6.84
C VAL A 87 4.79 10.75 -7.45
N ASP A 88 4.23 9.78 -8.21
CA ASP A 88 2.89 9.84 -8.79
C ASP A 88 1.88 9.00 -8.01
N VAL A 89 2.33 7.87 -7.47
CA VAL A 89 1.49 6.91 -6.76
C VAL A 89 2.18 6.50 -5.46
N LEU A 90 1.42 6.53 -4.38
CA LEU A 90 1.84 5.95 -3.10
C LEU A 90 0.85 4.87 -2.69
N VAL A 91 1.34 3.68 -2.36
CA VAL A 91 0.57 2.64 -1.70
C VAL A 91 1.08 2.47 -0.27
N ASN A 92 0.27 2.86 0.71
CA ASN A 92 0.50 2.61 2.13
C ASN A 92 0.04 1.17 2.45
N ASN A 93 0.93 0.21 2.27
CA ASN A 93 0.65 -1.22 2.43
C ASN A 93 1.17 -1.81 3.75
N ALA A 94 2.12 -1.13 4.40
CA ALA A 94 2.70 -1.64 5.62
C ALA A 94 1.70 -1.74 6.76
N SER A 95 1.79 -2.83 7.49
CA SER A 95 1.20 -2.97 8.81
C SER A 95 2.16 -3.75 9.70
N ASP A 96 2.16 -3.46 10.99
CA ASP A 96 2.74 -4.38 11.94
C ASP A 96 1.74 -5.52 12.11
N GLY A 97 2.10 -6.73 11.68
CA GLY A 97 1.22 -7.91 11.52
C GLY A 97 0.55 -8.40 12.82
N GLY A 98 0.25 -7.46 13.69
CA GLY A 98 -0.52 -7.61 14.91
C GLY A 98 -0.05 -8.79 15.72
N GLY A 99 0.85 -8.69 16.63
CA GLY A 99 1.28 -9.71 17.58
C GLY A 99 0.32 -10.89 17.86
N PRO A 100 0.50 -11.68 18.88
CA PRO A 100 -0.31 -12.87 19.08
C PRO A 100 -1.81 -12.55 19.00
N THR A 101 -2.51 -13.12 18.04
CA THR A 101 -3.96 -13.04 17.93
C THR A 101 -4.56 -13.57 19.23
N GLY A 102 -5.43 -12.78 19.88
CA GLY A 102 -6.10 -13.21 21.10
C GLY A 102 -5.44 -12.82 22.42
N SER A 103 -4.47 -11.92 22.43
CA SER A 103 -3.99 -11.34 23.69
C SER A 103 -5.14 -10.65 24.42
N SER A 104 -5.38 -11.02 25.69
CA SER A 104 -6.32 -10.29 26.53
C SER A 104 -5.82 -8.85 26.74
N LEU A 105 -6.71 -7.91 27.03
CA LEU A 105 -6.34 -6.52 27.30
C LEU A 105 -5.25 -6.40 28.38
N ILE A 106 -5.32 -7.24 29.40
CA ILE A 106 -4.36 -7.22 30.53
C ILE A 106 -2.94 -7.65 30.07
N ASN A 107 -2.86 -8.54 29.09
CA ASN A 107 -1.59 -9.11 28.60
C ASN A 107 -1.09 -8.41 27.32
N LEU A 108 -1.80 -7.39 26.83
CA LEU A 108 -1.37 -6.63 25.67
C LEU A 108 -0.13 -5.79 26.05
N ASP A 109 0.96 -6.00 25.31
CA ASP A 109 2.15 -5.16 25.45
C ASP A 109 1.88 -3.75 24.89
N PRO A 110 1.95 -2.68 25.69
CA PRO A 110 1.79 -1.31 25.22
C PRO A 110 2.76 -0.92 24.11
N ALA A 111 3.99 -1.47 24.13
CA ALA A 111 4.97 -1.20 23.09
C ALA A 111 4.53 -1.77 21.73
N HIS A 112 3.92 -2.95 21.73
CA HIS A 112 3.34 -3.52 20.51
C HIS A 112 2.17 -2.69 19.97
N PHE A 113 1.29 -2.19 20.87
CA PHE A 113 0.22 -1.28 20.48
C PHE A 113 0.78 0.00 19.83
N GLU A 114 1.79 0.62 20.47
CA GLU A 114 2.46 1.81 19.93
C GLU A 114 3.10 1.52 18.56
N GLN A 115 3.77 0.38 18.41
CA GLN A 115 4.43 0.00 17.16
C GLN A 115 3.43 -0.17 16.02
N ALA A 116 2.28 -0.79 16.25
CA ALA A 116 1.21 -0.91 15.25
C ALA A 116 0.74 0.46 14.74
N TRP A 117 0.61 1.44 15.63
CA TRP A 117 0.27 2.82 15.29
C TRP A 117 1.42 3.55 14.58
N ARG A 118 2.66 3.37 15.04
CA ARG A 118 3.83 3.99 14.41
C ARG A 118 3.98 3.58 12.95
N VAL A 119 3.83 2.30 12.66
CA VAL A 119 3.96 1.78 11.30
C VAL A 119 2.71 2.08 10.47
N GLY A 120 1.53 1.67 10.95
CA GLY A 120 0.29 1.66 10.16
C GLY A 120 -0.39 3.01 10.01
N VAL A 121 -0.16 3.94 10.94
CA VAL A 121 -0.84 5.25 10.95
C VAL A 121 0.15 6.39 10.76
N TYR A 122 1.12 6.52 11.66
CA TYR A 122 2.06 7.63 11.63
C TYR A 122 3.01 7.54 10.43
N GLY A 123 3.55 6.37 10.14
CA GLY A 123 4.37 6.14 8.94
C GLY A 123 3.60 6.41 7.65
N ALA A 124 2.35 5.94 7.58
CA ALA A 124 1.48 6.22 6.43
C ALA A 124 1.18 7.71 6.27
N LEU A 125 0.95 8.46 7.36
CA LEU A 125 0.81 9.91 7.35
C LEU A 125 2.07 10.58 6.77
N LEU A 126 3.26 10.20 7.25
CA LEU A 126 4.51 10.81 6.82
C LEU A 126 4.83 10.50 5.34
N CYS A 127 4.66 9.26 4.91
CA CYS A 127 4.81 8.89 3.49
C CYS A 127 3.82 9.68 2.62
N SER A 128 2.57 9.80 3.06
CA SER A 128 1.55 10.55 2.33
C SER A 128 1.88 12.04 2.23
N ARG A 129 2.42 12.66 3.31
CA ARG A 129 2.89 14.06 3.27
C ARG A 129 4.00 14.27 2.24
N GLU A 130 4.97 13.38 2.20
CA GLU A 130 6.08 13.46 1.25
C GLU A 130 5.58 13.28 -0.20
N ALA A 131 4.74 12.27 -0.45
CA ALA A 131 4.16 12.05 -1.78
C ALA A 131 3.25 13.22 -2.22
N THR A 132 2.44 13.75 -1.29
CA THR A 132 1.59 14.92 -1.57
C THR A 132 2.39 16.15 -2.00
N ARG A 133 3.55 16.41 -1.36
CA ARG A 133 4.46 17.51 -1.78
C ARG A 133 4.90 17.35 -3.23
N ASP A 134 5.26 16.14 -3.62
CA ASP A 134 5.67 15.84 -5.00
C ASP A 134 4.51 16.02 -5.97
N MET A 135 3.35 15.48 -5.64
CA MET A 135 2.14 15.56 -6.46
C MET A 135 1.66 17.00 -6.66
N LEU A 136 1.68 17.83 -5.61
CA LEU A 136 1.25 19.23 -5.67
C LEU A 136 2.27 20.16 -6.34
N SER A 137 3.55 19.76 -6.42
CA SER A 137 4.58 20.54 -7.10
C SER A 137 4.44 20.57 -8.62
N ARG A 138 3.57 19.72 -9.19
CA ARG A 138 3.30 19.61 -10.62
C ARG A 138 2.25 20.61 -11.08
N ASN A 139 2.19 20.85 -12.39
CA ASN A 139 1.17 21.72 -12.98
C ASN A 139 -0.24 21.08 -12.81
N ARG A 140 -1.19 21.88 -12.33
CA ARG A 140 -2.54 21.44 -11.89
C ARG A 140 -3.47 20.94 -12.99
N ASP A 141 -3.12 21.10 -14.27
CA ASP A 141 -3.97 20.72 -15.40
C ASP A 141 -4.00 19.21 -15.67
N VAL A 142 -3.19 18.43 -14.95
CA VAL A 142 -3.09 16.97 -15.06
C VAL A 142 -3.43 16.34 -13.71
N ALA A 143 -4.03 15.15 -13.71
CA ALA A 143 -4.26 14.37 -12.49
C ALA A 143 -2.95 14.24 -11.70
N ASN A 144 -2.94 14.73 -10.45
CA ASN A 144 -1.70 14.95 -9.72
C ASN A 144 -1.13 13.69 -9.09
N GLY A 145 -1.96 12.66 -8.85
CA GLY A 145 -1.48 11.38 -8.32
C GLY A 145 -2.55 10.60 -7.56
N SER A 146 -2.11 9.48 -6.98
CA SER A 146 -2.97 8.59 -6.20
C SER A 146 -2.28 8.16 -4.91
N ILE A 147 -3.02 8.14 -3.80
CA ILE A 147 -2.59 7.63 -2.50
C ILE A 147 -3.57 6.55 -2.08
N ILE A 148 -3.11 5.30 -1.96
CA ILE A 148 -3.96 4.15 -1.64
C ILE A 148 -3.52 3.58 -0.30
N PHE A 149 -4.51 3.32 0.57
CA PHE A 149 -4.30 2.70 1.87
C PHE A 149 -4.78 1.25 1.85
N THR A 150 -3.93 0.34 2.30
CA THR A 150 -4.31 -1.06 2.51
C THR A 150 -4.99 -1.22 3.86
N GLY A 151 -6.29 -1.37 3.82
CA GLY A 151 -7.12 -1.72 4.95
C GLY A 151 -7.21 -3.23 5.17
N ALA A 152 -8.10 -3.62 6.06
CA ALA A 152 -8.41 -5.01 6.41
C ALA A 152 -9.83 -5.07 6.97
N THR A 153 -10.37 -6.27 7.24
CA THR A 153 -11.56 -6.49 8.10
C THR A 153 -11.49 -5.61 9.36
N SER A 154 -10.31 -5.54 9.93
CA SER A 154 -10.00 -4.72 11.12
C SER A 154 -10.09 -3.20 10.89
N SER A 155 -10.39 -2.73 9.70
CA SER A 155 -10.73 -1.32 9.44
C SER A 155 -12.22 -1.01 9.68
N VAL A 156 -13.08 -2.02 9.77
CA VAL A 156 -14.54 -1.91 9.88
C VAL A 156 -15.12 -2.72 11.04
N ARG A 157 -14.39 -3.72 11.51
CA ARG A 157 -14.76 -4.57 12.65
C ARG A 157 -13.59 -4.73 13.61
N GLY A 158 -13.83 -4.55 14.92
CA GLY A 158 -12.81 -4.76 15.95
C GLY A 158 -12.55 -6.24 16.16
N ALA A 159 -11.29 -6.67 16.12
CA ALA A 159 -10.83 -8.01 16.45
C ALA A 159 -9.60 -7.91 17.38
N SER A 160 -8.38 -7.77 16.83
CA SER A 160 -7.19 -7.49 17.64
C SER A 160 -7.17 -6.04 18.11
N ILE A 161 -6.93 -5.80 19.40
CA ILE A 161 -6.94 -4.44 19.98
C ILE A 161 -5.95 -3.53 19.26
N ALA A 162 -4.68 -3.92 19.14
CA ALA A 162 -3.64 -3.11 18.53
C ALA A 162 -3.87 -2.92 17.02
N PHE A 163 -4.06 -4.02 16.31
CA PHE A 163 -4.21 -4.01 14.86
C PHE A 163 -5.49 -3.30 14.41
N SER A 164 -6.65 -3.60 15.05
CA SER A 164 -7.90 -2.95 14.68
C SER A 164 -7.88 -1.46 14.97
N SER A 165 -7.33 -1.03 16.13
CA SER A 165 -7.24 0.41 16.43
C SER A 165 -6.41 1.15 15.39
N ALA A 166 -5.28 0.59 14.95
CA ALA A 166 -4.45 1.18 13.90
C ALA A 166 -5.16 1.19 12.52
N LYS A 167 -5.86 0.10 12.17
CA LYS A 167 -6.58 0.00 10.90
C LYS A 167 -7.79 0.93 10.83
N PHE A 168 -8.56 1.10 11.92
CA PHE A 168 -9.62 2.12 11.99
C PHE A 168 -9.04 3.54 11.87
N ALA A 169 -7.92 3.82 12.55
CA ALA A 169 -7.27 5.12 12.46
C ALA A 169 -6.75 5.40 11.04
N SER A 170 -6.15 4.41 10.37
CA SER A 170 -5.70 4.52 8.99
C SER A 170 -6.85 4.80 8.02
N ARG A 171 -8.03 4.18 8.23
CA ARG A 171 -9.26 4.50 7.49
C ARG A 171 -9.70 5.94 7.69
N GLY A 172 -9.74 6.41 8.95
CA GLY A 172 -10.07 7.81 9.27
C GLY A 172 -9.09 8.80 8.65
N LEU A 173 -7.78 8.45 8.64
CA LEU A 173 -6.74 9.23 7.97
C LEU A 173 -6.99 9.33 6.46
N ALA A 174 -7.29 8.22 5.80
CA ALA A 174 -7.59 8.19 4.36
C ALA A 174 -8.81 9.07 4.02
N GLN A 175 -9.88 9.00 4.82
CA GLN A 175 -11.09 9.82 4.64
C GLN A 175 -10.80 11.32 4.81
N GLY A 176 -10.03 11.69 5.85
CA GLY A 176 -9.62 13.09 6.07
C GLY A 176 -8.78 13.62 4.91
N MET A 177 -7.82 12.84 4.45
CA MET A 177 -6.98 13.19 3.32
C MET A 177 -7.76 13.27 2.00
N ALA A 178 -8.73 12.39 1.77
CA ALA A 178 -9.58 12.45 0.58
C ALA A 178 -10.36 13.77 0.51
N ARG A 179 -10.93 14.23 1.63
CA ARG A 179 -11.65 15.51 1.70
C ARG A 179 -10.76 16.71 1.36
N GLU A 180 -9.50 16.67 1.76
CA GLU A 180 -8.54 17.75 1.52
C GLU A 180 -7.97 17.70 0.09
N LEU A 181 -7.61 16.50 -0.39
CA LEU A 181 -6.74 16.32 -1.56
C LEU A 181 -7.51 16.07 -2.87
N TRP A 182 -8.73 15.54 -2.82
CA TRP A 182 -9.53 15.35 -4.04
C TRP A 182 -9.78 16.65 -4.80
N PRO A 183 -10.17 17.77 -4.15
CA PRO A 183 -10.29 19.05 -4.86
C PRO A 183 -8.99 19.52 -5.50
N GLN A 184 -7.85 19.05 -4.99
CA GLN A 184 -6.52 19.35 -5.51
C GLN A 184 -6.04 18.36 -6.59
N GLY A 185 -6.88 17.38 -6.96
CA GLY A 185 -6.59 16.42 -8.03
C GLY A 185 -5.77 15.22 -7.60
N ILE A 186 -5.68 14.92 -6.32
CA ILE A 186 -5.02 13.72 -5.80
C ILE A 186 -6.10 12.75 -5.33
N HIS A 187 -6.15 11.57 -5.96
CA HIS A 187 -7.07 10.50 -5.60
C HIS A 187 -6.57 9.78 -4.34
N VAL A 188 -7.33 9.82 -3.27
CA VAL A 188 -7.07 9.07 -2.04
C VAL A 188 -8.14 7.99 -1.90
N ALA A 189 -7.73 6.73 -1.77
CA ALA A 189 -8.62 5.58 -1.63
C ALA A 189 -8.16 4.67 -0.49
N HIS A 190 -9.11 3.98 0.14
CA HIS A 190 -8.90 2.97 1.17
C HIS A 190 -9.49 1.63 0.70
N VAL A 191 -8.67 0.59 0.65
CA VAL A 191 -9.06 -0.76 0.21
C VAL A 191 -9.19 -1.65 1.44
N ILE A 192 -10.39 -2.09 1.74
CA ILE A 192 -10.69 -3.07 2.79
C ILE A 192 -10.45 -4.46 2.19
N ILE A 193 -9.45 -5.18 2.70
CA ILE A 193 -9.21 -6.58 2.34
C ILE A 193 -9.80 -7.44 3.45
N ASP A 194 -10.96 -8.02 3.18
CA ASP A 194 -11.69 -8.85 4.13
C ASP A 194 -11.53 -10.33 3.76
N GLY A 195 -10.40 -10.89 4.15
CA GLY A 195 -10.00 -12.26 3.89
C GLY A 195 -8.49 -12.45 4.05
N ILE A 196 -8.05 -13.70 4.01
CA ILE A 196 -6.62 -14.06 4.04
C ILE A 196 -6.00 -13.77 2.65
N ILE A 197 -4.85 -13.12 2.63
CA ILE A 197 -4.06 -12.97 1.40
C ILE A 197 -3.20 -14.23 1.28
N GLY A 198 -3.42 -14.99 0.21
CA GLY A 198 -2.66 -16.20 -0.08
C GLY A 198 -1.24 -15.92 -0.60
N GLU A 199 -0.50 -16.99 -0.86
CA GLU A 199 0.85 -16.93 -1.43
C GLU A 199 0.80 -16.64 -2.94
N ALA A 200 1.71 -15.79 -3.42
CA ALA A 200 1.75 -15.36 -4.83
C ALA A 200 2.01 -16.51 -5.83
N ASP A 201 2.78 -17.51 -5.41
CA ASP A 201 3.17 -18.64 -6.29
C ASP A 201 2.12 -19.78 -6.32
N ARG A 202 1.08 -19.69 -5.53
CA ARG A 202 0.01 -20.69 -5.50
C ARG A 202 -0.94 -20.48 -6.68
N LYS A 203 -0.99 -21.42 -7.61
CA LYS A 203 -1.77 -21.35 -8.87
C LYS A 203 -3.30 -21.36 -8.69
N SER A 204 -3.81 -21.67 -7.51
CA SER A 204 -5.24 -21.61 -7.17
C SER A 204 -5.42 -21.36 -5.69
N PRO A 205 -6.45 -20.57 -5.28
CA PRO A 205 -6.87 -20.55 -3.89
C PRO A 205 -7.16 -21.95 -3.41
N MET A 206 -6.85 -22.28 -2.16
CA MET A 206 -7.20 -23.59 -1.61
C MET A 206 -8.70 -23.80 -1.69
N GLU A 207 -9.12 -24.83 -2.46
CA GLU A 207 -10.52 -25.23 -2.59
C GLU A 207 -11.03 -26.07 -1.41
N ASP A 208 -10.23 -26.21 -0.35
CA ASP A 208 -10.67 -26.97 0.84
C ASP A 208 -11.85 -26.22 1.50
N SER A 209 -13.01 -26.87 1.49
CA SER A 209 -14.26 -26.33 2.03
C SER A 209 -14.23 -26.05 3.54
N ASN A 210 -13.20 -26.52 4.25
CA ASN A 210 -13.03 -26.36 5.69
C ASN A 210 -12.03 -25.27 6.08
N GLN A 211 -11.35 -24.65 5.12
CA GLN A 211 -10.40 -23.57 5.37
C GLN A 211 -11.01 -22.22 4.99
N GLU A 212 -10.53 -21.18 5.68
CA GLU A 212 -10.89 -19.79 5.34
C GLU A 212 -10.43 -19.47 3.90
N PRO A 213 -11.33 -18.93 3.05
CA PRO A 213 -11.02 -18.70 1.66
C PRO A 213 -9.91 -17.64 1.49
N GLU A 214 -8.92 -17.94 0.66
CA GLU A 214 -7.79 -17.06 0.36
C GLU A 214 -8.07 -16.17 -0.86
N MET A 215 -7.51 -14.97 -0.82
CA MET A 215 -7.49 -14.02 -1.94
C MET A 215 -6.14 -14.07 -2.63
N HIS A 216 -6.14 -14.18 -3.95
CA HIS A 216 -4.90 -14.15 -4.72
C HIS A 216 -4.30 -12.73 -4.74
N PRO A 217 -3.04 -12.51 -4.32
CA PRO A 217 -2.45 -11.19 -4.22
C PRO A 217 -2.39 -10.43 -5.54
N ASP A 218 -2.22 -11.12 -6.68
CA ASP A 218 -2.23 -10.47 -8.00
C ASP A 218 -3.62 -9.96 -8.39
N ALA A 219 -4.70 -10.65 -7.99
CA ALA A 219 -6.06 -10.17 -8.20
C ALA A 219 -6.34 -8.91 -7.38
N ILE A 220 -5.81 -8.84 -6.15
CA ILE A 220 -5.89 -7.63 -5.35
C ILE A 220 -5.07 -6.50 -6.00
N ALA A 221 -3.84 -6.77 -6.45
CA ALA A 221 -2.97 -5.78 -7.08
C ALA A 221 -3.58 -5.20 -8.37
N GLU A 222 -4.34 -6.00 -9.14
CA GLU A 222 -5.12 -5.52 -10.28
C GLU A 222 -6.10 -4.41 -9.87
N VAL A 223 -6.84 -4.62 -8.78
CA VAL A 223 -7.81 -3.63 -8.29
C VAL A 223 -7.11 -2.32 -7.88
N TYR A 224 -5.93 -2.39 -7.28
CA TYR A 224 -5.16 -1.19 -6.94
C TYR A 224 -4.76 -0.40 -8.19
N TRP A 225 -4.39 -1.11 -9.25
CA TRP A 225 -4.11 -0.44 -10.53
C TRP A 225 -5.37 0.21 -11.12
N GLN A 226 -6.52 -0.44 -11.06
CA GLN A 226 -7.79 0.15 -11.50
C GLN A 226 -8.13 1.44 -10.74
N LEU A 227 -7.85 1.52 -9.44
CA LEU A 227 -8.02 2.77 -8.67
C LEU A 227 -7.13 3.91 -9.21
N VAL A 228 -5.90 3.61 -9.63
CA VAL A 228 -4.98 4.61 -10.21
C VAL A 228 -5.49 5.15 -11.55
N LEU A 229 -6.26 4.35 -12.29
CA LEU A 229 -6.79 4.69 -13.61
C LEU A 229 -8.14 5.42 -13.59
N GLN A 230 -8.82 5.49 -12.43
CA GLN A 230 -10.16 6.04 -12.35
C GLN A 230 -10.24 7.49 -12.82
N ASP A 231 -11.31 7.78 -13.56
CA ASP A 231 -11.64 9.13 -13.95
C ASP A 231 -12.02 10.00 -12.75
N ARG A 232 -11.62 11.26 -12.78
CA ARG A 232 -11.84 12.23 -11.68
C ARG A 232 -13.30 12.44 -11.33
N SER A 233 -14.21 12.23 -12.28
CA SER A 233 -15.64 12.38 -12.06
C SER A 233 -16.27 11.26 -11.22
N ALA A 234 -15.53 10.14 -11.02
CA ALA A 234 -16.03 8.93 -10.36
C ALA A 234 -14.95 8.22 -9.54
N TRP A 235 -14.31 8.92 -8.61
CA TRP A 235 -13.31 8.34 -7.73
C TRP A 235 -13.93 7.51 -6.60
N THR A 236 -13.35 6.35 -6.36
CA THR A 236 -13.67 5.48 -5.21
C THR A 236 -12.97 5.99 -3.95
N LEU A 237 -13.73 6.21 -2.88
CA LEU A 237 -13.17 6.49 -1.56
C LEU A 237 -12.83 5.22 -0.80
N GLU A 238 -13.75 4.27 -0.76
CA GLU A 238 -13.58 2.98 -0.10
C GLU A 238 -14.01 1.85 -1.02
N LEU A 239 -13.26 0.76 -0.98
CA LEU A 239 -13.52 -0.45 -1.74
C LEU A 239 -13.35 -1.66 -0.81
N ASP A 240 -14.33 -2.56 -0.84
CA ASP A 240 -14.36 -3.79 -0.06
C ASP A 240 -14.04 -4.97 -0.99
N LEU A 241 -12.96 -5.70 -0.69
CA LEU A 241 -12.53 -6.88 -1.43
C LEU A 241 -12.66 -8.11 -0.54
N ARG A 242 -13.34 -9.14 -1.06
CA ARG A 242 -13.60 -10.40 -0.34
C ARG A 242 -13.44 -11.59 -1.27
N PRO A 243 -13.07 -12.76 -0.75
CA PRO A 243 -13.22 -13.99 -1.48
C PRO A 243 -14.73 -14.26 -1.75
N ASN A 244 -15.03 -14.91 -2.86
CA ASN A 244 -16.42 -15.21 -3.24
C ASN A 244 -17.16 -16.14 -2.27
N ARG A 245 -16.43 -16.83 -1.38
CA ARG A 245 -17.00 -17.75 -0.34
C ARG A 245 -16.90 -17.17 1.06
N GLU A 246 -16.54 -15.88 1.18
CA GLU A 246 -16.50 -15.21 2.48
C GLU A 246 -17.89 -15.19 3.12
N LYS A 247 -17.93 -15.51 4.41
CA LYS A 247 -19.15 -15.46 5.18
C LYS A 247 -19.35 -14.05 5.72
N PHE A 248 -20.34 -13.36 5.16
CA PHE A 248 -20.66 -12.01 5.57
C PHE A 248 -21.20 -11.97 7.00
N PHE A 249 -20.58 -11.17 7.85
CA PHE A 249 -21.09 -10.84 9.20
C PHE A 249 -21.14 -12.00 10.21
N GLU A 250 -20.41 -13.09 10.01
CA GLU A 250 -20.20 -14.12 11.05
C GLU A 250 -19.05 -13.79 12.00
#